data_732f024ed61fe338fd0efb9958419420
#
_entry.id   732f024ed61fe338fd0efb9958419420
#
_cell.length_a   1.000
_cell.length_b   1.000
_cell.length_c   1.000
_cell.angle_alpha   90.00
_cell.angle_beta   90.00
_cell.angle_gamma   90.00
#
_symmetry.space_group_name_H-M   'P 1'
#
loop_
_entity.id
_entity.type
_entity.pdbx_description
1 polymer ?
#
loop_
_entity_poly.entity_id
_entity_poly.type
_entity_poly.pdbx_seq_one_letter_code
_entity_poly.pdbx_strand_id
1 'polypeptide(L)'
;MTAAIEKIRDAFPDRLRNWEERGGRRFCAEVAPAHLVPMARALCETWLLRFITISGTDTRASLELLYHFSCDPEGAVLSLRVAIPKEAPGIGSLSPYLKAAEWVERELREMLGIDFAGHPDPRRLLLADD
;
A
#
# COMPACT_ATOMS: atom_id res chain seq x y z
N MET A 1 17.84 11.80 2.89
CA MET A 1 17.13 10.65 2.30
C MET A 1 18.12 9.55 1.98
N THR A 2 17.75 8.29 2.17
CA THR A 2 18.67 7.18 1.91
C THR A 2 18.88 6.95 0.42
N ALA A 3 19.96 6.24 0.05
CA ALA A 3 20.31 6.04 -1.36
C ALA A 3 19.23 5.28 -2.14
N ALA A 4 18.69 4.21 -1.56
CA ALA A 4 17.66 3.43 -2.24
C ALA A 4 16.36 4.24 -2.41
N ILE A 5 15.97 4.99 -1.39
CA ILE A 5 14.76 5.82 -1.45
C ILE A 5 14.93 6.93 -2.49
N GLU A 6 16.10 7.55 -2.58
CA GLU A 6 16.37 8.55 -3.61
C GLU A 6 16.25 7.97 -5.01
N LYS A 7 16.78 6.77 -5.21
CA LYS A 7 16.69 6.10 -6.51
C LYS A 7 15.25 5.78 -6.89
N ILE A 8 14.45 5.35 -5.92
CA ILE A 8 13.03 5.11 -6.14
C ILE A 8 12.31 6.39 -6.52
N ARG A 9 12.56 7.48 -5.78
CA ARG A 9 11.97 8.78 -6.09
C ARG A 9 12.31 9.21 -7.51
N ASP A 10 13.57 9.07 -7.90
CA ASP A 10 14.02 9.51 -9.21
C ASP A 10 13.52 8.61 -10.35
N ALA A 11 13.23 7.35 -10.04
CA ALA A 11 12.72 6.40 -11.02
C ALA A 11 11.24 6.62 -11.35
N PHE A 12 10.46 7.23 -10.45
CA PHE A 12 9.02 7.38 -10.62
C PHE A 12 8.57 8.83 -10.39
N PRO A 13 9.08 9.81 -11.19
CA PRO A 13 8.79 11.22 -10.94
C PRO A 13 7.32 11.61 -11.13
N ASP A 14 6.59 10.87 -11.99
CA ASP A 14 5.20 11.18 -12.31
C ASP A 14 4.20 10.39 -11.46
N ARG A 15 4.62 9.27 -10.88
CA ARG A 15 3.72 8.37 -10.16
C ARG A 15 3.78 8.53 -8.66
N LEU A 16 4.94 8.93 -8.13
CA LEU A 16 5.13 9.19 -6.70
C LEU A 16 5.30 10.69 -6.50
N ARG A 17 4.40 11.29 -5.72
CA ARG A 17 4.34 12.73 -5.52
C ARG A 17 4.34 13.09 -4.05
N ASN A 18 4.54 14.38 -3.78
CA ASN A 18 4.41 14.95 -2.44
C ASN A 18 5.22 14.17 -1.40
N TRP A 19 6.49 13.98 -1.70
CA TRP A 19 7.40 13.27 -0.82
C TRP A 19 7.56 13.99 0.51
N GLU A 20 7.48 13.22 1.58
CA GLU A 20 7.70 13.70 2.94
C GLU A 20 8.75 12.84 3.62
N GLU A 21 9.67 13.48 4.34
CA GLU A 21 10.61 12.80 5.21
C GLU A 21 10.15 13.03 6.63
N ARG A 22 9.81 11.96 7.35
CA ARG A 22 9.20 12.06 8.67
C ARG A 22 10.17 11.76 9.82
N GLY A 23 11.46 11.83 9.56
CA GLY A 23 12.48 11.48 10.54
C GLY A 23 12.58 9.97 10.76
N GLY A 24 13.65 9.51 11.42
CA GLY A 24 13.83 8.10 11.71
C GLY A 24 13.89 7.22 10.46
N ARG A 25 14.32 7.77 9.33
CA ARG A 25 14.37 7.08 8.04
C ARG A 25 13.00 6.61 7.56
N ARG A 26 11.98 7.39 7.86
CA ARG A 26 10.61 7.13 7.41
C ARG A 26 10.23 8.13 6.35
N PHE A 27 9.75 7.64 5.23
CA PHE A 27 9.42 8.44 4.05
C PHE A 27 8.02 8.11 3.59
N CYS A 28 7.32 9.11 3.06
CA CYS A 28 5.98 8.95 2.55
C CYS A 28 5.85 9.62 1.20
N ALA A 29 5.14 8.99 0.28
CA ALA A 29 4.82 9.56 -1.02
C ALA A 29 3.38 9.23 -1.37
N GLU A 30 2.75 10.08 -2.18
CA GLU A 30 1.40 9.85 -2.65
C GLU A 30 1.42 9.11 -3.99
N VAL A 31 0.47 8.19 -4.17
CA VAL A 31 0.29 7.48 -5.42
C VAL A 31 -1.20 7.46 -5.75
N ALA A 32 -1.53 7.60 -7.05
CA ALA A 32 -2.92 7.51 -7.49
C ALA A 32 -3.42 6.06 -7.36
N PRO A 33 -4.71 5.86 -7.03
CA PRO A 33 -5.25 4.50 -6.88
C PRO A 33 -4.98 3.59 -8.07
N ALA A 34 -5.07 4.11 -9.29
CA ALA A 34 -4.83 3.32 -10.50
C ALA A 34 -3.38 2.85 -10.63
N HIS A 35 -2.44 3.51 -9.98
CA HIS A 35 -1.02 3.18 -10.06
C HIS A 35 -0.53 2.37 -8.86
N LEU A 36 -1.38 2.12 -7.87
CA LEU A 36 -0.94 1.47 -6.63
C LEU A 36 -0.38 0.07 -6.88
N VAL A 37 -1.14 -0.79 -7.54
CA VAL A 37 -0.71 -2.19 -7.72
C VAL A 37 0.59 -2.28 -8.50
N PRO A 38 0.74 -1.62 -9.67
CA PRO A 38 2.03 -1.63 -10.38
C PRO A 38 3.17 -1.09 -9.54
N MET A 39 2.92 -0.03 -8.76
CA MET A 39 3.96 0.58 -7.93
C MET A 39 4.39 -0.36 -6.79
N ALA A 40 3.43 -0.95 -6.09
CA ALA A 40 3.73 -1.89 -5.02
C ALA A 40 4.50 -3.09 -5.54
N ARG A 41 4.14 -3.60 -6.72
CA ARG A 41 4.87 -4.69 -7.37
C ARG A 41 6.29 -4.29 -7.70
N ALA A 42 6.48 -3.09 -8.26
CA ALA A 42 7.82 -2.60 -8.58
C ALA A 42 8.68 -2.48 -7.31
N LEU A 43 8.12 -1.96 -6.23
CA LEU A 43 8.86 -1.84 -4.98
C LEU A 43 9.32 -3.20 -4.45
N CYS A 44 8.48 -4.22 -4.53
CA CYS A 44 8.82 -5.53 -4.02
C CYS A 44 9.64 -6.37 -5.00
N GLU A 45 9.29 -6.36 -6.29
CA GLU A 45 9.90 -7.24 -7.29
C GLU A 45 11.20 -6.68 -7.86
N THR A 46 11.27 -5.36 -8.07
CA THR A 46 12.44 -4.71 -8.66
C THR A 46 13.37 -4.12 -7.61
N TRP A 47 12.79 -3.40 -6.65
CA TRP A 47 13.57 -2.70 -5.62
C TRP A 47 13.79 -3.54 -4.37
N LEU A 48 13.12 -4.70 -4.30
CA LEU A 48 13.28 -5.69 -3.23
C LEU A 48 12.92 -5.16 -1.84
N LEU A 49 11.97 -4.24 -1.77
CA LEU A 49 11.40 -3.82 -0.50
C LEU A 49 10.44 -4.90 0.01
N ARG A 50 10.28 -4.95 1.32
CA ARG A 50 9.39 -5.92 1.96
C ARG A 50 8.08 -5.23 2.36
N PHE A 51 6.95 -5.78 1.92
CA PHE A 51 5.65 -5.29 2.35
C PHE A 51 5.45 -5.54 3.84
N ILE A 52 5.01 -4.52 4.58
CA ILE A 52 4.76 -4.62 6.02
C ILE A 52 3.27 -4.79 6.29
N THR A 53 2.49 -3.75 6.00
CA THR A 53 1.05 -3.74 6.26
C THR A 53 0.38 -2.57 5.55
N ILE A 54 -0.94 -2.46 5.71
CA ILE A 54 -1.74 -1.35 5.23
C ILE A 54 -2.46 -0.74 6.41
N SER A 55 -2.38 0.59 6.56
CA SER A 55 -3.16 1.32 7.56
C SER A 55 -4.28 2.08 6.85
N GLY A 56 -5.47 2.10 7.44
CA GLY A 56 -6.61 2.82 6.88
C GLY A 56 -7.08 3.91 7.81
N THR A 57 -7.45 5.06 7.26
CA THR A 57 -7.96 6.20 8.01
C THR A 57 -9.16 6.80 7.29
N ASP A 58 -10.23 7.05 8.05
CA ASP A 58 -11.41 7.72 7.55
C ASP A 58 -11.23 9.22 7.78
N THR A 59 -11.00 9.97 6.69
CA THR A 59 -10.90 11.42 6.78
C THR A 59 -12.23 12.06 6.37
N ARG A 60 -12.35 13.38 6.51
CA ARG A 60 -13.57 14.07 6.08
C ARG A 60 -13.83 13.92 4.59
N ALA A 61 -12.77 13.99 3.79
CA ALA A 61 -12.89 14.05 2.34
C ALA A 61 -12.85 12.68 1.68
N SER A 62 -12.16 11.71 2.31
CA SER A 62 -11.88 10.44 1.65
C SER A 62 -11.52 9.36 2.67
N LEU A 63 -11.36 8.14 2.20
CA LEU A 63 -10.63 7.12 2.93
C LEU A 63 -9.18 7.17 2.48
N GLU A 64 -8.25 7.17 3.41
CA GLU A 64 -6.81 7.14 3.10
C GLU A 64 -6.23 5.81 3.49
N LEU A 65 -5.47 5.22 2.57
CA LEU A 65 -4.72 4.01 2.82
C LEU A 65 -3.23 4.34 2.80
N LEU A 66 -2.49 3.79 3.76
CA LEU A 66 -1.04 3.88 3.80
C LEU A 66 -0.48 2.47 3.67
N TYR A 67 0.22 2.22 2.57
CA TYR A 67 0.89 0.95 2.31
C TYR A 67 2.35 1.07 2.73
N HIS A 68 2.77 0.28 3.69
CA HIS A 68 4.09 0.40 4.30
C HIS A 68 5.04 -0.67 3.77
N PHE A 69 6.22 -0.24 3.33
CA PHE A 69 7.25 -1.11 2.79
C PHE A 69 8.57 -0.84 3.50
N SER A 70 9.31 -1.90 3.81
CA SER A 70 10.60 -1.80 4.48
C SER A 70 11.75 -2.01 3.51
N CYS A 71 12.72 -1.11 3.57
CA CYS A 71 14.01 -1.30 2.94
C CYS A 71 14.98 -1.74 4.04
N ASP A 72 15.04 -3.05 4.28
CA ASP A 72 15.76 -3.61 5.42
C ASP A 72 17.25 -3.27 5.45
N PRO A 73 17.99 -3.32 4.32
CA PRO A 73 19.42 -2.98 4.34
C PRO A 73 19.70 -1.57 4.83
N GLU A 74 18.78 -0.63 4.66
CA GLU A 74 18.98 0.76 5.07
C GLU A 74 18.23 1.12 6.34
N GLY A 75 17.43 0.20 6.87
CA GLY A 75 16.59 0.49 8.02
C GLY A 75 15.56 1.58 7.73
N ALA A 76 15.11 1.68 6.48
CA ALA A 76 14.18 2.71 6.03
C ALA A 76 12.78 2.12 5.79
N VAL A 77 11.75 2.95 5.97
CA VAL A 77 10.37 2.60 5.64
C VAL A 77 9.83 3.59 4.64
N LEU A 78 9.26 3.10 3.56
CA LEU A 78 8.55 3.90 2.57
C LEU A 78 7.07 3.59 2.67
N SER A 79 6.26 4.63 2.86
CA SER A 79 4.80 4.50 2.90
C SER A 79 4.20 5.15 1.66
N LEU A 80 3.28 4.45 1.01
CA LEU A 80 2.53 4.99 -0.12
C LEU A 80 1.16 5.39 0.37
N ARG A 81 0.81 6.67 0.21
CA ARG A 81 -0.49 7.20 0.58
C ARG A 81 -1.41 7.21 -0.61
N VAL A 82 -2.59 6.63 -0.45
CA VAL A 82 -3.62 6.58 -1.48
C VAL A 82 -4.92 7.10 -0.91
N ALA A 83 -5.57 8.03 -1.59
CA ALA A 83 -6.89 8.53 -1.22
C ALA A 83 -7.94 7.91 -2.14
N ILE A 84 -9.01 7.35 -1.56
CA ILE A 84 -10.10 6.76 -2.33
C ILE A 84 -11.43 7.37 -1.90
N PRO A 85 -12.43 7.44 -2.83
CA PRO A 85 -13.72 8.02 -2.50
C PRO A 85 -14.48 7.23 -1.44
N LYS A 86 -15.20 7.92 -0.55
CA LYS A 86 -16.02 7.26 0.48
C LYS A 86 -17.28 6.63 -0.09
N GLU A 87 -17.81 7.20 -1.17
CA GLU A 87 -19.09 6.79 -1.74
C GLU A 87 -19.02 5.39 -2.35
N ALA A 88 -17.89 5.07 -2.95
CA ALA A 88 -17.68 3.76 -3.56
C ALA A 88 -16.22 3.40 -3.40
N PRO A 89 -15.77 3.07 -2.18
CA PRO A 89 -14.36 2.85 -1.92
C PRO A 89 -13.88 1.55 -2.56
N GLY A 90 -12.94 1.70 -3.50
CA GLY A 90 -12.40 0.55 -4.21
C GLY A 90 -10.97 0.81 -4.66
N ILE A 91 -10.18 -0.25 -4.69
CA ILE A 91 -8.79 -0.20 -5.16
C ILE A 91 -8.37 -1.62 -5.54
N GLY A 92 -7.36 -1.73 -6.41
CA GLY A 92 -6.83 -3.03 -6.78
C GLY A 92 -6.22 -3.77 -5.59
N SER A 93 -6.42 -5.08 -5.54
CA SER A 93 -5.86 -5.93 -4.50
C SER A 93 -4.39 -6.25 -4.76
N LEU A 94 -3.59 -6.26 -3.70
CA LEU A 94 -2.21 -6.75 -3.76
C LEU A 94 -2.13 -8.27 -3.53
N SER A 95 -3.21 -8.89 -3.06
CA SER A 95 -3.21 -10.30 -2.66
C SER A 95 -2.76 -11.27 -3.75
N PRO A 96 -3.08 -11.05 -5.05
CA PRO A 96 -2.58 -11.94 -6.09
C PRO A 96 -1.05 -11.96 -6.22
N TYR A 97 -0.39 -10.91 -5.76
CA TYR A 97 1.07 -10.75 -5.89
C TYR A 97 1.79 -10.85 -4.55
N LEU A 98 1.12 -10.49 -3.46
CA LEU A 98 1.70 -10.45 -2.12
C LEU A 98 0.74 -11.14 -1.15
N LYS A 99 1.05 -12.37 -0.81
CA LYS A 99 0.17 -13.14 0.06
C LYS A 99 -0.02 -12.48 1.42
N ALA A 100 1.00 -11.78 1.92
CA ALA A 100 0.91 -11.07 3.19
C ALA A 100 -0.17 -9.99 3.20
N ALA A 101 -0.64 -9.53 2.04
CA ALA A 101 -1.70 -8.53 1.96
C ALA A 101 -3.10 -9.10 2.16
N GLU A 102 -3.30 -10.40 2.00
CA GLU A 102 -4.64 -11.01 2.04
C GLU A 102 -5.41 -10.67 3.32
N TRP A 103 -4.77 -10.91 4.45
CA TRP A 103 -5.44 -10.73 5.74
C TRP A 103 -5.76 -9.27 6.03
N VAL A 104 -4.79 -8.37 5.81
CA VAL A 104 -5.01 -6.97 6.13
C VAL A 104 -6.03 -6.33 5.18
N GLU A 105 -6.06 -6.71 3.91
CA GLU A 105 -7.10 -6.22 2.98
C GLU A 105 -8.47 -6.68 3.43
N ARG A 106 -8.59 -7.90 3.88
CA ARG A 106 -9.85 -8.42 4.39
C ARG A 106 -10.32 -7.65 5.64
N GLU A 107 -9.40 -7.35 6.56
CA GLU A 107 -9.74 -6.54 7.73
C GLU A 107 -10.23 -5.15 7.35
N LEU A 108 -9.56 -4.49 6.40
CA LEU A 108 -9.94 -3.16 5.94
C LEU A 108 -11.28 -3.19 5.21
N ARG A 109 -11.57 -4.24 4.48
CA ARG A 109 -12.87 -4.42 3.87
C ARG A 109 -13.97 -4.49 4.92
N GLU A 110 -13.75 -5.23 5.98
CA GLU A 110 -14.75 -5.36 7.05
C GLU A 110 -14.91 -4.07 7.84
N MET A 111 -13.81 -3.36 8.09
CA MET A 111 -13.83 -2.14 8.91
C MET A 111 -14.30 -0.91 8.14
N LEU A 112 -13.87 -0.76 6.89
CA LEU A 112 -14.07 0.46 6.11
C LEU A 112 -14.92 0.26 4.85
N GLY A 113 -15.33 -0.97 4.56
CA GLY A 113 -16.14 -1.24 3.39
C GLY A 113 -15.42 -1.12 2.07
N ILE A 114 -14.09 -1.23 2.07
CA ILE A 114 -13.29 -1.10 0.86
C ILE A 114 -13.38 -2.36 0.02
N ASP A 115 -13.67 -2.20 -1.28
CA ASP A 115 -13.65 -3.29 -2.24
C ASP A 115 -12.25 -3.42 -2.84
N PHE A 116 -11.57 -4.51 -2.54
CA PHE A 116 -10.25 -4.80 -3.11
C PHE A 116 -10.43 -5.68 -4.34
N ALA A 117 -10.39 -5.07 -5.52
CA ALA A 117 -10.60 -5.78 -6.78
C ALA A 117 -9.53 -6.86 -6.99
N GLY A 118 -9.97 -8.09 -7.20
CA GLY A 118 -9.06 -9.22 -7.37
C GLY A 118 -8.65 -9.93 -6.09
N HIS A 119 -9.17 -9.49 -4.95
CA HIS A 119 -8.93 -10.18 -3.70
C HIS A 119 -9.58 -11.57 -3.73
N PRO A 120 -8.92 -12.62 -3.19
CA PRO A 120 -9.57 -13.90 -3.01
C PRO A 120 -10.82 -13.73 -2.15
N ASP A 121 -11.85 -14.58 -2.39
CA ASP A 121 -13.11 -14.46 -1.67
C ASP A 121 -12.87 -14.49 -0.15
N PRO A 122 -13.19 -13.41 0.58
CA PRO A 122 -12.99 -13.35 2.04
C PRO A 122 -13.76 -14.44 2.78
N ARG A 123 -14.86 -14.91 2.22
CA ARG A 123 -15.65 -15.99 2.81
C ARG A 123 -14.86 -17.28 2.89
N ARG A 124 -13.98 -17.53 1.92
CA ARG A 124 -13.13 -18.71 1.93
C ARG A 124 -12.18 -18.73 3.11
N LEU A 125 -11.66 -17.55 3.47
CA LEU A 125 -10.77 -17.45 4.63
C LEU A 125 -11.51 -17.76 5.92
N LEU A 126 -12.79 -17.42 6.01
CA LEU A 126 -13.63 -17.74 7.15
C LEU A 126 -14.07 -19.20 7.16
N LEU A 127 -14.39 -19.74 5.98
CA LEU A 127 -14.91 -21.09 5.84
C LEU A 127 -13.82 -22.16 5.81
N ALA A 128 -12.59 -21.78 5.59
CA ALA A 128 -11.47 -22.72 5.56
C ALA A 128 -11.27 -23.41 6.90
N ASP A 129 -11.79 -22.84 7.96
CA ASP A 129 -11.70 -23.40 9.31
C ASP A 129 -12.80 -24.41 9.61
N ASP A 130 -13.77 -24.54 8.73
CA ASP A 130 -14.84 -25.52 8.88
C ASP A 130 -14.35 -26.99 8.60
#